data_411b26b2adf1878e6365e070bea24e42
#
_entry.id   411b26b2adf1878e6365e070bea24e42
#
_cell.length_a   1.000
_cell.length_b   1.000
_cell.length_c   1.000
_cell.angle_alpha   90.00
_cell.angle_beta   90.00
_cell.angle_gamma   90.00
#
_symmetry.space_group_name_H-M   'P 1'
#
loop_
_entity.id
_entity.type
_entity.pdbx_description
1 polymer ?
#
loop_
_entity_poly.entity_id
_entity_poly.type
_entity_poly.pdbx_seq_one_letter_code
_entity_poly.pdbx_strand_id
1 'polypeptide(L)'
;MFDCAIPKIKKENCFNAIRLFCCLIVIFEHAVVLTNLNINLIGGVFRDLAVDVFFIISGFWITISLFRSSSIKEYCIKRITKIFPMYLIVIITFSMLFFYFSDLSFSEYFASSDFWKYLLWNVLTLNFILPSLPNVFNNVPVNGSLWTIKVEI
;
A
#
# COMPACT_ATOMS: atom_id res chain seq x y z
N MET A 1 0.12 32.44 9.48
CA MET A 1 -1.12 31.73 9.72
C MET A 1 -2.01 32.05 8.53
N PHE A 2 -2.17 31.13 7.59
CA PHE A 2 -2.91 31.39 6.36
C PHE A 2 -4.40 31.25 6.67
N ASP A 3 -5.10 32.36 6.77
CA ASP A 3 -6.57 32.42 6.89
C ASP A 3 -7.20 32.09 5.53
N CYS A 4 -6.98 30.88 5.06
CA CYS A 4 -7.61 30.39 3.85
C CYS A 4 -8.92 29.70 4.25
N ALA A 5 -10.05 30.30 3.89
CA ALA A 5 -11.36 29.71 4.13
C ALA A 5 -11.44 28.35 3.39
N ILE A 6 -11.13 27.27 4.11
CA ILE A 6 -11.17 25.93 3.54
C ILE A 6 -12.63 25.58 3.26
N PRO A 7 -13.00 25.32 2.01
CA PRO A 7 -14.38 25.01 1.65
C PRO A 7 -14.88 23.78 2.44
N LYS A 8 -16.09 23.85 2.98
CA LYS A 8 -16.77 22.71 3.58
C LYS A 8 -17.12 21.72 2.47
N ILE A 9 -16.21 20.77 2.20
CA ILE A 9 -16.47 19.72 1.22
C ILE A 9 -17.50 18.77 1.82
N LYS A 10 -18.60 18.55 1.10
CA LYS A 10 -19.64 17.59 1.52
C LYS A 10 -19.00 16.21 1.70
N LYS A 11 -19.47 15.47 2.70
CA LYS A 11 -19.01 14.12 3.01
C LYS A 11 -19.32 13.11 1.88
N GLU A 12 -20.38 13.39 1.12
CA GLU A 12 -20.80 12.62 -0.05
C GLU A 12 -20.13 13.21 -1.30
N ASN A 13 -19.09 12.55 -1.76
CA ASN A 13 -18.38 12.91 -2.99
C ASN A 13 -17.97 11.62 -3.74
N CYS A 14 -17.78 11.73 -5.04
CA CYS A 14 -17.41 10.62 -5.90
C CYS A 14 -15.95 10.13 -5.70
N PHE A 15 -15.13 10.84 -4.91
CA PHE A 15 -13.72 10.48 -4.72
C PHE A 15 -13.51 9.08 -4.16
N ASN A 16 -14.38 8.63 -3.25
CA ASN A 16 -14.28 7.27 -2.71
C ASN A 16 -14.60 6.21 -3.75
N ALA A 17 -15.59 6.48 -4.62
CA ALA A 17 -15.92 5.58 -5.73
C ALA A 17 -14.78 5.51 -6.75
N ILE A 18 -14.18 6.66 -7.09
CA ILE A 18 -13.04 6.72 -8.00
C ILE A 18 -11.84 5.96 -7.40
N ARG A 19 -11.53 6.17 -6.12
CA ARG A 19 -10.45 5.45 -5.44
C ARG A 19 -10.68 3.93 -5.44
N LEU A 20 -11.91 3.49 -5.17
CA LEU A 20 -12.25 2.07 -5.23
C LEU A 20 -12.03 1.51 -6.63
N PHE A 21 -12.46 2.21 -7.65
CA PHE A 21 -12.28 1.80 -9.04
C PHE A 21 -10.79 1.71 -9.42
N CYS A 22 -9.99 2.71 -9.05
CA CYS A 22 -8.54 2.68 -9.24
C CYS A 22 -7.88 1.50 -8.52
N CYS A 23 -8.28 1.22 -7.26
CA CYS A 23 -7.79 0.05 -6.53
C CYS A 23 -8.10 -1.26 -7.25
N LEU A 24 -9.31 -1.42 -7.79
CA LEU A 24 -9.69 -2.63 -8.52
C LEU A 24 -8.86 -2.82 -9.80
N ILE A 25 -8.57 -1.75 -10.53
CA ILE A 25 -7.67 -1.79 -11.69
C ILE A 25 -6.27 -2.26 -11.27
N VAL A 26 -5.70 -1.67 -10.21
CA VAL A 26 -4.37 -2.02 -9.73
C VAL A 26 -4.31 -3.47 -9.26
N ILE A 27 -5.33 -3.96 -8.53
CA ILE A 27 -5.41 -5.36 -8.08
C ILE A 27 -5.46 -6.31 -9.28
N PHE A 28 -6.28 -6.00 -10.27
CA PHE A 28 -6.43 -6.82 -11.47
C PHE A 28 -5.11 -6.92 -12.24
N GLU A 29 -4.44 -5.80 -12.48
CA GLU A 29 -3.14 -5.77 -13.18
C GLU A 29 -2.06 -6.56 -12.42
N HIS A 30 -2.01 -6.45 -11.10
CA HIS A 30 -1.08 -7.24 -10.29
C HIS A 30 -1.40 -8.74 -10.35
N ALA A 31 -2.68 -9.11 -10.35
CA ALA A 31 -3.09 -10.51 -10.49
C ALA A 31 -2.67 -11.08 -11.86
N VAL A 32 -2.82 -10.31 -12.93
CA VAL A 32 -2.37 -10.69 -14.29
C VAL A 32 -0.86 -10.93 -14.31
N VAL A 33 -0.08 -10.05 -13.69
CA VAL A 33 1.39 -10.19 -13.63
C VAL A 33 1.80 -11.43 -12.81
N LEU A 34 1.18 -11.64 -11.65
CA LEU A 34 1.52 -12.77 -10.78
C LEU A 34 1.13 -14.14 -11.36
N THR A 35 0.07 -14.18 -12.16
CA THR A 35 -0.42 -15.42 -12.79
C THR A 35 0.21 -15.69 -14.15
N ASN A 36 1.11 -14.82 -14.63
CA ASN A 36 1.70 -14.89 -15.97
C ASN A 36 0.66 -15.02 -17.11
N LEU A 37 -0.56 -14.51 -16.87
CA LEU A 37 -1.57 -14.45 -17.91
C LEU A 37 -1.16 -13.43 -18.96
N ASN A 38 -1.01 -13.90 -20.23
CA ASN A 38 -0.68 -13.04 -21.38
C ASN A 38 -1.89 -12.16 -21.79
N ILE A 39 -2.50 -11.48 -20.83
CA ILE A 39 -3.55 -10.50 -21.10
C ILE A 39 -2.87 -9.14 -21.18
N ASN A 40 -2.48 -8.75 -22.38
CA ASN A 40 -1.92 -7.42 -22.65
C ASN A 40 -3.05 -6.38 -22.66
N LEU A 41 -3.50 -5.97 -21.47
CA LEU A 41 -4.36 -4.80 -21.31
C LEU A 41 -3.49 -3.55 -21.46
N ILE A 42 -3.21 -3.20 -22.73
CA ILE A 42 -2.53 -1.94 -23.11
C ILE A 42 -1.27 -1.63 -22.26
N GLY A 43 -0.41 -2.67 -22.05
CA GLY A 43 0.94 -2.48 -21.53
C GLY A 43 1.06 -1.83 -20.14
N GLY A 44 0.08 -2.02 -19.24
CA GLY A 44 0.14 -1.44 -17.89
C GLY A 44 -0.26 0.05 -17.80
N VAL A 45 -0.64 0.69 -18.90
CA VAL A 45 -1.04 2.12 -18.94
C VAL A 45 -2.22 2.39 -18.01
N PHE A 46 -3.19 1.47 -17.93
CA PHE A 46 -4.33 1.65 -17.03
C PHE A 46 -3.93 1.58 -15.56
N ARG A 47 -2.97 0.74 -15.20
CA ARG A 47 -2.42 0.68 -13.84
C ARG A 47 -1.75 2.00 -13.48
N ASP A 48 -0.89 2.50 -14.35
CA ASP A 48 -0.12 3.71 -14.10
C ASP A 48 -1.05 4.93 -13.98
N LEU A 49 -2.04 5.03 -14.88
CA LEU A 49 -3.09 6.05 -14.79
C LEU A 49 -3.92 5.93 -13.50
N ALA A 50 -4.29 4.73 -13.09
CA ALA A 50 -5.04 4.51 -11.86
C ALA A 50 -4.24 4.94 -10.62
N VAL A 51 -2.93 4.66 -10.61
CA VAL A 51 -2.01 5.11 -9.54
C VAL A 51 -1.88 6.62 -9.52
N ASP A 52 -1.74 7.27 -10.68
CA ASP A 52 -1.67 8.74 -10.77
C ASP A 52 -2.94 9.41 -10.25
N VAL A 53 -4.12 8.93 -10.67
CA VAL A 53 -5.41 9.43 -10.17
C VAL A 53 -5.53 9.22 -8.67
N PHE A 54 -5.07 8.06 -8.16
CA PHE A 54 -5.07 7.79 -6.74
C PHE A 54 -4.19 8.79 -5.98
N PHE A 55 -2.99 9.10 -6.47
CA PHE A 55 -2.11 10.09 -5.85
C PHE A 55 -2.66 11.51 -5.91
N ILE A 56 -3.28 11.91 -7.00
CA ILE A 56 -3.92 13.23 -7.10
C ILE A 56 -5.00 13.39 -6.03
N ILE A 57 -5.89 12.41 -5.90
CA ILE A 57 -6.96 12.44 -4.88
C ILE A 57 -6.38 12.39 -3.47
N SER A 58 -5.36 11.55 -3.24
CA SER A 58 -4.68 11.46 -1.94
C SER A 58 -4.00 12.78 -1.58
N GLY A 59 -3.26 13.37 -2.49
CA GLY A 59 -2.60 14.67 -2.32
C GLY A 59 -3.59 15.79 -1.97
N PHE A 60 -4.74 15.83 -2.64
CA PHE A 60 -5.81 16.77 -2.32
C PHE A 60 -6.29 16.63 -0.86
N TRP A 61 -6.59 15.40 -0.41
CA TRP A 61 -7.04 15.18 0.96
C TRP A 61 -5.94 15.38 2.00
N ILE A 62 -4.69 15.06 1.66
CA ILE A 62 -3.50 15.33 2.48
C ILE A 62 -3.39 16.82 2.75
N THR A 63 -3.46 17.64 1.69
CA THR A 63 -3.37 19.10 1.77
C THR A 63 -4.47 19.68 2.66
N ILE A 64 -5.72 19.26 2.45
CA ILE A 64 -6.84 19.71 3.30
C ILE A 64 -6.64 19.30 4.76
N SER A 65 -6.16 18.10 5.01
CA SER A 65 -5.90 17.59 6.37
C SER A 65 -4.79 18.39 7.06
N LEU A 66 -3.75 18.75 6.32
CA LEU A 66 -2.65 19.58 6.82
C LEU A 66 -3.16 20.98 7.22
N PHE A 67 -3.92 21.64 6.37
CA PHE A 67 -4.48 22.98 6.67
C PHE A 67 -5.49 22.97 7.81
N ARG A 68 -6.14 21.84 8.08
CA ARG A 68 -7.07 21.67 9.20
C ARG A 68 -6.41 21.29 10.52
N SER A 69 -5.13 20.97 10.50
CA SER A 69 -4.38 20.61 11.71
C SER A 69 -3.78 21.87 12.35
N SER A 70 -3.78 21.92 13.68
CA SER A 70 -3.24 23.07 14.43
C SER A 70 -1.70 23.13 14.37
N SER A 71 -1.05 21.99 14.12
CA SER A 71 0.40 21.89 13.97
C SER A 71 0.79 20.73 13.06
N ILE A 72 2.01 20.79 12.52
CA ILE A 72 2.59 19.70 11.72
C ILE A 72 2.68 18.40 12.56
N LYS A 73 3.03 18.53 13.84
CA LYS A 73 3.11 17.37 14.74
C LYS A 73 1.75 16.66 14.88
N GLU A 74 0.68 17.42 15.08
CA GLU A 74 -0.68 16.87 15.14
C GLU A 74 -1.08 16.19 13.83
N TYR A 75 -0.76 16.81 12.70
CA TYR A 75 -0.97 16.24 11.39
C TYR A 75 -0.27 14.88 11.23
N CYS A 76 1.04 14.81 11.53
CA CYS A 76 1.82 13.58 11.44
C CYS A 76 1.26 12.47 12.35
N ILE A 77 0.91 12.80 13.59
CA ILE A 77 0.33 11.82 14.52
C ILE A 77 -0.97 11.26 13.95
N LYS A 78 -1.88 12.12 13.47
CA LYS A 78 -3.14 11.69 12.86
C LYS A 78 -2.94 10.79 11.64
N ARG A 79 -1.92 11.04 10.84
CA ARG A 79 -1.57 10.22 9.68
C ARG A 79 -1.05 8.85 10.10
N ILE A 80 -0.04 8.83 10.96
CA ILE A 80 0.57 7.59 11.43
C ILE A 80 -0.48 6.70 12.12
N THR A 81 -1.27 7.25 13.03
CA THR A 81 -2.30 6.48 13.74
C THR A 81 -3.40 5.93 12.83
N LYS A 82 -3.63 6.57 11.68
CA LYS A 82 -4.61 6.10 10.70
C LYS A 82 -4.06 5.02 9.76
N ILE A 83 -2.82 5.18 9.29
CA ILE A 83 -2.23 4.33 8.24
C ILE A 83 -1.51 3.12 8.85
N PHE A 84 -0.71 3.35 9.88
CA PHE A 84 0.22 2.35 10.41
C PHE A 84 -0.47 1.08 10.96
N PRO A 85 -1.61 1.13 11.69
CA PRO A 85 -2.26 -0.08 12.17
C PRO A 85 -2.72 -1.00 11.05
N MET A 86 -3.35 -0.45 10.01
CA MET A 86 -3.80 -1.23 8.86
C MET A 86 -2.62 -1.78 8.06
N TYR A 87 -1.55 -1.00 7.91
CA TYR A 87 -0.32 -1.43 7.28
C TYR A 87 0.28 -2.66 8.00
N LEU A 88 0.39 -2.62 9.32
CA LEU A 88 0.90 -3.75 10.11
C LEU A 88 0.01 -4.99 9.98
N ILE A 89 -1.32 -4.81 10.04
CA ILE A 89 -2.26 -5.93 9.85
C ILE A 89 -2.02 -6.59 8.49
N VAL A 90 -1.88 -5.81 7.42
CA VAL A 90 -1.61 -6.34 6.08
C VAL A 90 -0.30 -7.11 6.06
N ILE A 91 0.81 -6.54 6.55
CA ILE A 91 2.12 -7.21 6.57
C ILE A 91 2.07 -8.54 7.32
N ILE A 92 1.48 -8.55 8.51
CA ILE A 92 1.38 -9.77 9.33
C ILE A 92 0.46 -10.80 8.66
N THR A 93 -0.72 -10.38 8.21
CA THR A 93 -1.69 -11.29 7.58
C THR A 93 -1.11 -11.93 6.33
N PHE A 94 -0.48 -11.14 5.45
CA PHE A 94 0.12 -11.69 4.22
C PHE A 94 1.31 -12.60 4.53
N SER A 95 2.16 -12.26 5.51
CA SER A 95 3.27 -13.14 5.90
C SER A 95 2.79 -14.52 6.40
N MET A 96 1.63 -14.57 7.07
CA MET A 96 1.02 -15.83 7.51
C MET A 96 0.32 -16.59 6.37
N LEU A 97 -0.46 -15.87 5.54
CA LEU A 97 -1.21 -16.49 4.43
C LEU A 97 -0.30 -17.07 3.36
N PHE A 98 0.81 -16.40 3.06
CA PHE A 98 1.72 -16.86 2.02
C PHE A 98 2.54 -18.10 2.40
N PHE A 99 2.50 -18.54 3.64
CA PHE A 99 2.98 -19.88 4.02
C PHE A 99 2.36 -20.97 3.14
N TYR A 100 1.06 -20.88 2.82
CA TYR A 100 0.37 -21.86 1.97
C TYR A 100 0.87 -21.92 0.53
N PHE A 101 1.62 -20.92 0.09
CA PHE A 101 2.22 -20.84 -1.26
C PHE A 101 3.73 -21.12 -1.24
N SER A 102 4.29 -21.46 -0.09
CA SER A 102 5.68 -21.84 0.09
C SER A 102 5.81 -23.37 0.08
N ASP A 103 6.89 -23.88 -0.53
CA ASP A 103 7.20 -25.32 -0.52
C ASP A 103 7.87 -25.77 0.78
N LEU A 104 8.05 -24.88 1.76
CA LEU A 104 8.70 -25.16 3.02
C LEU A 104 7.71 -25.73 4.05
N SER A 105 8.23 -26.59 4.95
CA SER A 105 7.46 -27.01 6.12
C SER A 105 7.18 -25.81 7.06
N PHE A 106 6.19 -25.95 7.94
CA PHE A 106 5.84 -24.89 8.90
C PHE A 106 7.05 -24.42 9.71
N SER A 107 7.83 -25.36 10.24
CA SER A 107 9.01 -25.02 11.06
C SER A 107 10.11 -24.32 10.25
N GLU A 108 10.35 -24.75 9.02
CA GLU A 108 11.36 -24.15 8.15
C GLU A 108 10.95 -22.74 7.70
N TYR A 109 9.68 -22.54 7.37
CA TYR A 109 9.18 -21.23 6.93
C TYR A 109 9.33 -20.17 8.03
N PHE A 110 8.84 -20.45 9.24
CA PHE A 110 8.87 -19.50 10.35
C PHE A 110 10.24 -19.39 11.03
N ALA A 111 11.12 -20.41 10.90
CA ALA A 111 12.50 -20.32 11.34
C ALA A 111 13.42 -19.62 10.32
N SER A 112 12.96 -19.43 9.09
CA SER A 112 13.75 -18.80 8.03
C SER A 112 14.15 -17.37 8.38
N SER A 113 15.40 -17.03 8.11
CA SER A 113 15.88 -15.64 8.25
C SER A 113 15.14 -14.66 7.34
N ASP A 114 14.65 -15.12 6.19
CA ASP A 114 13.98 -14.28 5.20
C ASP A 114 12.57 -13.90 5.64
N PHE A 115 11.87 -14.78 6.38
CA PHE A 115 10.61 -14.43 7.03
C PHE A 115 10.78 -13.27 8.02
N TRP A 116 11.77 -13.34 8.89
CA TRP A 116 12.04 -12.29 9.87
C TRP A 116 12.57 -11.01 9.24
N LYS A 117 13.40 -11.13 8.20
CA LYS A 117 13.83 -9.97 7.40
C LYS A 117 12.62 -9.29 6.74
N TYR A 118 11.69 -10.07 6.18
CA TYR A 118 10.48 -9.51 5.59
C TYR A 118 9.69 -8.69 6.61
N LEU A 119 9.41 -9.24 7.79
CA LEU A 119 8.71 -8.49 8.84
C LEU A 119 9.49 -7.26 9.28
N LEU A 120 10.77 -7.41 9.61
CA LEU A 120 11.60 -6.34 10.15
C LEU A 120 11.76 -5.18 9.16
N TRP A 121 12.10 -5.48 7.91
CA TRP A 121 12.31 -4.46 6.89
C TRP A 121 11.02 -3.72 6.53
N ASN A 122 9.89 -4.42 6.44
CA ASN A 122 8.61 -3.75 6.21
C ASN A 122 8.23 -2.82 7.38
N VAL A 123 8.45 -3.24 8.63
CA VAL A 123 8.15 -2.40 9.80
C VAL A 123 9.09 -1.20 9.90
N LEU A 124 10.40 -1.41 9.70
CA LEU A 124 11.41 -0.35 9.88
C LEU A 124 11.51 0.60 8.69
N THR A 125 11.34 0.09 7.48
CA THR A 125 11.62 0.85 6.26
C THR A 125 10.37 1.23 5.48
N LEU A 126 9.17 0.89 5.97
CA LEU A 126 7.92 1.15 5.27
C LEU A 126 7.98 0.70 3.80
N ASN A 127 8.55 -0.47 3.57
CA ASN A 127 8.70 -1.04 2.24
C ASN A 127 9.66 -0.29 1.28
N PHE A 128 10.63 0.47 1.79
CA PHE A 128 11.70 1.02 0.96
C PHE A 128 12.60 -0.08 0.38
N ILE A 129 12.83 -1.14 1.16
CA ILE A 129 13.45 -2.38 0.72
C ILE A 129 12.31 -3.37 0.50
N LEU A 130 12.24 -3.98 -0.68
CA LEU A 130 11.20 -4.94 -1.05
C LEU A 130 11.67 -6.37 -0.72
N PRO A 131 11.59 -6.80 0.55
CA PRO A 131 12.01 -8.15 0.92
C PRO A 131 11.01 -9.17 0.38
N SER A 132 11.52 -10.32 -0.06
CA SER A 132 10.71 -11.47 -0.44
C SER A 132 10.39 -12.34 0.78
N LEU A 133 9.34 -13.15 0.68
CA LEU A 133 9.07 -14.25 1.61
C LEU A 133 9.79 -15.52 1.15
N PRO A 134 10.16 -16.44 2.08
CA PRO A 134 10.95 -17.62 1.74
C PRO A 134 10.19 -18.57 0.82
N ASN A 135 10.74 -18.82 -0.35
CA ASN A 135 10.19 -19.71 -1.39
C ASN A 135 8.75 -19.40 -1.82
N VAL A 136 8.36 -18.13 -1.76
CA VAL A 136 7.07 -17.67 -2.25
C VAL A 136 7.27 -16.98 -3.60
N PHE A 137 6.55 -17.41 -4.63
CA PHE A 137 6.59 -16.85 -5.99
C PHE A 137 8.01 -16.62 -6.54
N ASN A 138 8.89 -17.61 -6.41
CA ASN A 138 10.29 -17.52 -6.84
C ASN A 138 11.05 -16.32 -6.23
N ASN A 139 10.76 -16.00 -4.96
CA ASN A 139 11.35 -14.87 -4.23
C ASN A 139 11.03 -13.49 -4.82
N VAL A 140 9.95 -13.35 -5.57
CA VAL A 140 9.46 -12.04 -5.99
C VAL A 140 8.86 -11.32 -4.77
N PRO A 141 9.08 -10.00 -4.62
CA PRO A 141 8.48 -9.23 -3.53
C PRO A 141 6.95 -9.29 -3.56
N VAL A 142 6.36 -9.86 -2.52
CA VAL A 142 4.91 -10.15 -2.50
C VAL A 142 4.06 -8.90 -2.39
N ASN A 143 4.55 -7.89 -1.68
CA ASN A 143 3.85 -6.65 -1.39
C ASN A 143 4.47 -5.44 -2.11
N GLY A 144 4.90 -5.63 -3.35
CA GLY A 144 5.50 -4.55 -4.16
C GLY A 144 4.64 -3.28 -4.20
N SER A 145 3.31 -3.42 -4.26
CA SER A 145 2.36 -2.29 -4.31
C SER A 145 2.37 -1.40 -3.05
N LEU A 146 2.87 -1.89 -1.92
CA LEU A 146 2.93 -1.11 -0.67
C LEU A 146 3.96 0.04 -0.73
N TRP A 147 4.77 0.15 -1.80
CA TRP A 147 5.66 1.30 -1.98
C TRP A 147 4.93 2.65 -1.94
N THR A 148 3.64 2.66 -2.28
CA THR A 148 2.81 3.87 -2.27
C THR A 148 2.59 4.44 -0.87
N ILE A 149 2.64 3.61 0.17
CA ILE A 149 2.40 4.03 1.56
C ILE A 149 3.44 5.06 2.03
N LYS A 150 4.70 4.91 1.61
CA LYS A 150 5.76 5.87 1.93
C LYS A 150 5.53 7.27 1.35
N VAL A 151 4.71 7.37 0.31
CA VAL A 151 4.33 8.66 -0.29
C VAL A 151 3.14 9.28 0.45
N GLU A 152 2.37 8.47 1.19
CA GLU A 152 1.20 8.93 1.93
C GLU A 152 1.50 9.33 3.38
N ILE A 153 2.65 8.94 3.95
CA ILE A 153 3.09 9.30 5.30
C ILE A 153 3.93 10.56 5.27
#